data_73c6f960d796eb3987fecc4e4f3dad74
#
_entry.id   73c6f960d796eb3987fecc4e4f3dad74
#
_cell.length_a   1.000
_cell.length_b   1.000
_cell.length_c   1.000
_cell.angle_alpha   90.00
_cell.angle_beta   90.00
_cell.angle_gamma   90.00
#
_symmetry.space_group_name_H-M   'P 1'
#
loop_
_entity.id
_entity.type
_entity.pdbx_description
1 polymer ?
#
loop_
_entity_poly.entity_id
_entity_poly.type
_entity_poly.pdbx_seq_one_letter_code
_entity_poly.pdbx_strand_id
1 'polypeptide(L)'
;MLDFVPNHSAYDSPWMSINKDYYIRERPDVEHNSTFFFENGVAFGGKMWTDVAQLNYFNPETRQLMQEQMLKIASLSDGMRCDVAFMVSNSFFELSWKNELQYYNYTTPLTDFWEVSIAEVKRQYPNTIFLAEVYGSYVIDMITQGFDYVYDRDLLTHLTNGNVDEVRAYLYSTAEYEQYMARFLENHDENRAASFFKNRTTITNAAALIAYTVPGMRFLFQDFQFGYKFKLEVHLRRSYDEPKDQEAVKFYEKYLPIFTSDVFKYGEFEMVEIKGDDAFTFLAWKWKYEMEKRVVVVNFDENQRECFVVIKDAGEGKEEVEMQEMLSGVKITRKSKEVQEEGLFVIVRGYSGMIFTYN
;
A
#
# COMPACT_ATOMS: atom_id res chain seq x y z
N MET A 1 -8.02 9.03 -9.74
CA MET A 1 -6.83 9.55 -9.00
C MET A 1 -5.79 9.94 -10.03
N LEU A 2 -5.17 11.11 -9.88
CA LEU A 2 -4.06 11.58 -10.73
C LEU A 2 -2.77 11.58 -9.93
N ASP A 3 -1.64 11.49 -10.64
CA ASP A 3 -0.31 11.58 -10.03
C ASP A 3 0.10 13.04 -9.82
N PHE A 4 0.66 13.34 -8.68
CA PHE A 4 1.24 14.61 -8.31
C PHE A 4 2.69 14.41 -7.94
N VAL A 5 3.61 15.01 -8.67
CA VAL A 5 5.06 14.90 -8.46
C VAL A 5 5.55 16.16 -7.75
N PRO A 6 5.63 16.17 -6.39
CA PRO A 6 5.98 17.37 -5.63
C PRO A 6 7.47 17.63 -5.55
N ASN A 7 8.29 16.57 -5.51
CA ASN A 7 9.69 16.69 -5.11
C ASN A 7 10.57 17.39 -6.14
N HIS A 8 10.30 17.25 -7.41
CA HIS A 8 11.18 17.70 -8.49
C HIS A 8 10.41 18.09 -9.76
N SER A 9 11.10 18.72 -10.69
CA SER A 9 10.62 18.90 -12.06
C SER A 9 11.71 18.58 -13.08
N ALA A 10 11.33 18.35 -14.33
CA ALA A 10 12.30 18.21 -15.40
C ALA A 10 13.09 19.51 -15.60
N TYR A 11 14.32 19.42 -16.13
CA TYR A 11 15.16 20.60 -16.39
C TYR A 11 14.62 21.56 -17.45
N ASP A 12 13.71 21.12 -18.30
CA ASP A 12 13.03 21.95 -19.29
C ASP A 12 11.71 22.56 -18.78
N SER A 13 11.44 22.43 -17.49
CA SER A 13 10.26 23.04 -16.86
C SER A 13 10.25 24.56 -17.07
N PRO A 14 9.11 25.15 -17.49
CA PRO A 14 8.97 26.59 -17.58
C PRO A 14 9.24 27.33 -16.26
N TRP A 15 9.04 26.68 -15.13
CA TRP A 15 9.28 27.27 -13.80
C TRP A 15 10.73 27.66 -13.58
N MET A 16 11.69 26.94 -14.19
CA MET A 16 13.11 27.31 -14.13
C MET A 16 13.44 28.68 -14.76
N SER A 17 12.67 29.05 -15.80
CA SER A 17 12.81 30.36 -16.45
C SER A 17 12.06 31.47 -15.69
N ILE A 18 11.03 31.12 -14.91
CA ILE A 18 10.19 32.09 -14.17
C ILE A 18 10.90 32.52 -12.91
N ASN A 19 11.32 31.57 -12.07
CA ASN A 19 11.98 31.88 -10.81
C ASN A 19 12.94 30.74 -10.41
N LYS A 20 14.23 31.06 -10.38
CA LYS A 20 15.28 30.10 -9.98
C LYS A 20 15.23 29.73 -8.51
N ASP A 21 14.63 30.57 -7.66
CA ASP A 21 14.50 30.31 -6.23
C ASP A 21 13.45 29.25 -5.89
N TYR A 22 12.67 28.81 -6.88
CA TYR A 22 11.83 27.62 -6.73
C TYR A 22 12.62 26.34 -6.53
N TYR A 23 13.93 26.36 -6.82
CA TYR A 23 14.78 25.17 -6.83
C TYR A 23 15.91 25.29 -5.81
N ILE A 24 16.41 24.15 -5.35
CA ILE A 24 17.67 24.07 -4.62
C ILE A 24 18.80 24.42 -5.61
N ARG A 25 19.65 25.36 -5.22
CA ARG A 25 20.79 25.80 -6.04
C ARG A 25 22.06 25.11 -5.61
N GLU A 26 22.92 24.77 -6.58
CA GLU A 26 24.28 24.35 -6.32
C GLU A 26 25.07 25.46 -5.58
N ARG A 27 25.90 25.04 -4.66
CA ARG A 27 26.80 25.95 -3.96
C ARG A 27 28.06 26.21 -4.81
N PRO A 28 28.43 27.48 -5.06
CA PRO A 28 29.60 27.82 -5.88
C PRO A 28 30.94 27.46 -5.23
N ASP A 29 30.97 27.14 -3.94
CA ASP A 29 32.17 26.75 -3.18
C ASP A 29 32.47 25.23 -3.26
N VAL A 30 31.61 24.45 -3.93
CA VAL A 30 31.81 23.02 -4.14
C VAL A 30 32.12 22.77 -5.61
N GLU A 31 33.15 21.99 -5.88
CA GLU A 31 33.50 21.58 -7.24
C GLU A 31 32.46 20.57 -7.76
N HIS A 32 31.55 21.01 -8.63
CA HIS A 32 30.56 20.18 -9.26
C HIS A 32 30.93 19.91 -10.72
N ASN A 33 30.82 18.65 -11.13
CA ASN A 33 31.00 18.25 -12.53
C ASN A 33 29.75 18.50 -13.40
N SER A 34 28.74 19.22 -12.88
CA SER A 34 27.53 19.51 -13.62
C SER A 34 27.55 20.93 -14.20
N THR A 35 27.08 21.07 -15.42
CA THR A 35 26.89 22.37 -16.11
C THR A 35 25.59 23.07 -15.66
N PHE A 36 24.86 22.52 -14.70
CA PHE A 36 23.53 22.97 -14.28
C PHE A 36 23.58 23.68 -12.92
N PHE A 37 22.82 24.74 -12.79
CA PHE A 37 22.72 25.58 -11.58
C PHE A 37 21.85 25.01 -10.45
N PHE A 38 21.33 23.79 -10.60
CA PHE A 38 20.37 23.18 -9.69
C PHE A 38 20.81 21.79 -9.31
N GLU A 39 20.69 21.48 -8.02
CA GLU A 39 20.95 20.12 -7.55
C GLU A 39 19.97 19.15 -8.15
N ASN A 40 20.46 18.01 -8.60
CA ASN A 40 19.62 16.91 -9.04
C ASN A 40 18.78 16.39 -7.86
N GLY A 41 17.56 15.95 -8.13
CA GLY A 41 16.72 15.32 -7.11
C GLY A 41 17.41 14.13 -6.47
N VAL A 42 17.30 13.99 -5.15
CA VAL A 42 17.86 12.85 -4.41
C VAL A 42 16.89 11.69 -4.46
N ALA A 43 17.33 10.55 -5.02
CA ALA A 43 16.58 9.30 -4.95
C ALA A 43 16.79 8.61 -3.60
N PHE A 44 15.78 7.86 -3.16
CA PHE A 44 15.87 7.00 -1.99
C PHE A 44 17.05 6.03 -2.13
N GLY A 45 17.88 5.91 -1.10
CA GLY A 45 19.10 5.09 -1.15
C GLY A 45 20.35 5.78 -1.71
N GLY A 46 20.34 7.12 -1.86
CA GLY A 46 21.50 7.92 -2.24
C GLY A 46 21.84 7.93 -3.73
N LYS A 47 20.96 7.45 -4.59
CA LYS A 47 21.10 7.62 -6.04
C LYS A 47 20.52 8.96 -6.45
N MET A 48 21.23 9.68 -7.31
CA MET A 48 20.78 10.94 -7.89
C MET A 48 19.98 10.68 -9.17
N TRP A 49 18.84 11.34 -9.32
CA TRP A 49 18.15 11.45 -10.60
C TRP A 49 18.81 12.57 -11.42
N THR A 50 19.37 12.22 -12.57
CA THR A 50 20.20 13.13 -13.35
C THR A 50 19.43 13.99 -14.36
N ASP A 51 18.15 13.75 -14.51
CA ASP A 51 17.25 14.38 -15.49
C ASP A 51 16.24 15.35 -14.87
N VAL A 52 16.33 15.58 -13.55
CA VAL A 52 15.40 16.43 -12.79
C VAL A 52 16.12 17.41 -11.88
N ALA A 53 15.43 18.49 -11.54
CA ALA A 53 15.87 19.48 -10.56
C ALA A 53 15.01 19.48 -9.31
N GLN A 54 15.65 19.57 -8.16
CA GLN A 54 15.02 19.57 -6.85
C GLN A 54 14.28 20.88 -6.57
N LEU A 55 12.98 20.80 -6.28
CA LEU A 55 12.19 21.93 -5.79
C LEU A 55 12.56 22.28 -4.35
N ASN A 56 12.56 23.57 -4.02
CA ASN A 56 12.95 24.09 -2.69
C ASN A 56 11.74 24.32 -1.79
N TYR A 57 11.40 23.36 -0.96
CA TYR A 57 10.27 23.45 -0.03
C TYR A 57 10.48 24.37 1.19
N PHE A 58 11.70 24.92 1.36
CA PHE A 58 11.93 25.96 2.35
C PHE A 58 11.73 27.37 1.78
N ASN A 59 11.44 27.47 0.48
CA ASN A 59 10.96 28.69 -0.15
C ASN A 59 9.43 28.75 -0.10
N PRO A 60 8.83 29.78 0.54
CA PRO A 60 7.37 29.91 0.63
C PRO A 60 6.68 30.04 -0.73
N GLU A 61 7.33 30.65 -1.73
CA GLU A 61 6.76 30.79 -3.08
C GLU A 61 6.66 29.42 -3.77
N THR A 62 7.64 28.52 -3.56
CA THR A 62 7.58 27.15 -4.06
C THR A 62 6.40 26.38 -3.42
N ARG A 63 6.22 26.50 -2.10
CA ARG A 63 5.09 25.88 -1.39
C ARG A 63 3.75 26.37 -1.91
N GLN A 64 3.63 27.67 -2.13
CA GLN A 64 2.41 28.25 -2.71
C GLN A 64 2.15 27.72 -4.13
N LEU A 65 3.17 27.72 -5.00
CA LEU A 65 3.07 27.20 -6.37
C LEU A 65 2.58 25.74 -6.36
N MET A 66 3.15 24.91 -5.51
CA MET A 66 2.81 23.49 -5.44
C MET A 66 1.41 23.26 -4.84
N GLN A 67 0.99 24.05 -3.87
CA GLN A 67 -0.38 24.03 -3.36
C GLN A 67 -1.40 24.40 -4.44
N GLU A 68 -1.10 25.40 -5.28
CA GLU A 68 -1.94 25.78 -6.43
C GLU A 68 -2.07 24.62 -7.45
N GLN A 69 -0.98 23.84 -7.69
CA GLN A 69 -1.05 22.64 -8.51
C GLN A 69 -1.94 21.57 -7.88
N MET A 70 -1.85 21.34 -6.56
CA MET A 70 -2.74 20.41 -5.87
C MET A 70 -4.21 20.79 -6.00
N LEU A 71 -4.56 22.07 -5.83
CA LEU A 71 -5.92 22.57 -6.01
C LEU A 71 -6.42 22.35 -7.44
N LYS A 72 -5.55 22.56 -8.44
CA LYS A 72 -5.87 22.30 -9.83
C LYS A 72 -6.13 20.81 -10.09
N ILE A 73 -5.32 19.91 -9.55
CA ILE A 73 -5.52 18.45 -9.67
C ILE A 73 -6.83 18.05 -8.98
N ALA A 74 -7.09 18.54 -7.78
CA ALA A 74 -8.33 18.26 -7.04
C ALA A 74 -9.59 18.69 -7.78
N SER A 75 -9.51 19.77 -8.58
CA SER A 75 -10.63 20.21 -9.44
C SER A 75 -10.90 19.26 -10.62
N LEU A 76 -10.00 18.32 -10.91
CA LEU A 76 -10.05 17.44 -12.08
C LEU A 76 -10.17 15.94 -11.72
N SER A 77 -10.01 15.59 -10.44
CA SER A 77 -9.99 14.18 -10.00
C SER A 77 -10.45 14.02 -8.56
N ASP A 78 -10.88 12.81 -8.22
CA ASP A 78 -11.33 12.43 -6.88
C ASP A 78 -10.18 12.14 -5.91
N GLY A 79 -8.93 12.21 -6.36
CA GLY A 79 -7.77 11.96 -5.50
C GLY A 79 -6.43 12.17 -6.18
N MET A 80 -5.38 12.22 -5.36
CA MET A 80 -3.98 12.37 -5.77
C MET A 80 -3.12 11.25 -5.19
N ARG A 81 -2.32 10.63 -6.03
CA ARG A 81 -1.14 9.88 -5.59
C ARG A 81 0.03 10.86 -5.58
N CYS A 82 0.67 11.02 -4.44
CA CYS A 82 1.78 11.95 -4.27
C CYS A 82 3.09 11.18 -4.32
N ASP A 83 3.85 11.44 -5.38
CA ASP A 83 5.14 10.82 -5.67
C ASP A 83 6.17 11.17 -4.61
N VAL A 84 6.89 10.19 -4.09
CA VAL A 84 7.91 10.31 -3.02
C VAL A 84 7.56 11.35 -1.95
N ALA A 85 6.31 11.29 -1.46
CA ALA A 85 5.70 12.34 -0.62
C ALA A 85 6.55 12.70 0.61
N PHE A 86 7.22 11.75 1.24
CA PHE A 86 8.04 11.96 2.41
C PHE A 86 9.26 12.86 2.17
N MET A 87 9.73 12.95 0.92
CA MET A 87 10.93 13.75 0.58
C MET A 87 10.72 15.25 0.71
N VAL A 88 9.46 15.71 0.73
CA VAL A 88 9.15 17.14 0.90
C VAL A 88 8.75 17.50 2.34
N SER A 89 8.67 16.53 3.26
CA SER A 89 8.49 16.81 4.68
C SER A 89 9.69 17.58 5.23
N ASN A 90 9.45 18.49 6.17
CA ASN A 90 10.51 19.35 6.72
C ASN A 90 11.69 18.53 7.27
N SER A 91 11.41 17.43 7.98
CA SER A 91 12.43 16.58 8.60
C SER A 91 13.36 15.93 7.58
N PHE A 92 12.78 15.33 6.51
CA PHE A 92 13.58 14.71 5.47
C PHE A 92 14.32 15.75 4.62
N PHE A 93 13.62 16.83 4.25
CA PHE A 93 14.15 17.88 3.40
C PHE A 93 15.35 18.60 4.05
N GLU A 94 15.22 18.96 5.33
CA GLU A 94 16.31 19.58 6.09
C GLU A 94 17.53 18.67 6.20
N LEU A 95 17.32 17.38 6.45
CA LEU A 95 18.41 16.41 6.52
C LEU A 95 19.13 16.27 5.18
N SER A 96 18.36 16.19 4.08
CA SER A 96 18.90 15.95 2.74
C SER A 96 19.64 17.15 2.16
N TRP A 97 19.15 18.36 2.42
CA TRP A 97 19.64 19.60 1.80
C TRP A 97 20.28 20.57 2.80
N LYS A 98 20.71 20.07 3.95
CA LYS A 98 21.23 20.86 5.07
C LYS A 98 22.27 21.89 4.65
N ASN A 99 23.24 21.50 3.83
CA ASN A 99 24.37 22.37 3.45
C ASN A 99 23.91 23.50 2.53
N GLU A 100 23.05 23.21 1.56
CA GLU A 100 22.50 24.17 0.59
C GLU A 100 21.57 25.15 1.30
N LEU A 101 20.70 24.64 2.17
CA LEU A 101 19.80 25.47 2.98
C LEU A 101 20.58 26.43 3.89
N GLN A 102 21.62 25.97 4.56
CA GLN A 102 22.47 26.82 5.38
C GLN A 102 23.26 27.85 4.58
N TYR A 103 23.82 27.45 3.43
CA TYR A 103 24.57 28.36 2.57
C TYR A 103 23.71 29.53 2.06
N TYR A 104 22.47 29.25 1.68
CA TYR A 104 21.52 30.26 1.18
C TYR A 104 20.63 30.87 2.27
N ASN A 105 20.88 30.58 3.56
CA ASN A 105 20.15 31.10 4.73
C ASN A 105 18.64 30.79 4.71
N TYR A 106 18.23 29.65 4.16
CA TYR A 106 16.85 29.17 4.31
C TYR A 106 16.63 28.61 5.72
N THR A 107 15.47 28.93 6.29
CA THR A 107 15.06 28.43 7.62
C THR A 107 13.95 27.42 7.49
N THR A 108 13.95 26.42 8.38
CA THR A 108 12.91 25.40 8.43
C THR A 108 11.54 26.04 8.62
N PRO A 109 10.56 25.77 7.75
CA PRO A 109 9.19 26.25 7.93
C PRO A 109 8.57 25.74 9.23
N LEU A 110 7.69 26.54 9.85
CA LEU A 110 7.04 26.20 11.12
C LEU A 110 6.05 25.01 11.01
N THR A 111 5.50 24.77 9.82
CA THR A 111 4.55 23.72 9.53
C THR A 111 5.00 22.90 8.34
N ASP A 112 4.69 21.62 8.32
CA ASP A 112 4.93 20.79 7.17
C ASP A 112 4.08 21.19 5.96
N PHE A 113 4.59 20.94 4.76
CA PHE A 113 3.90 21.29 3.52
C PHE A 113 2.57 20.54 3.38
N TRP A 114 2.57 19.25 3.67
CA TRP A 114 1.38 18.42 3.51
C TRP A 114 0.27 18.80 4.47
N GLU A 115 0.58 19.05 5.73
CA GLU A 115 -0.39 19.43 6.74
C GLU A 115 -1.24 20.62 6.27
N VAL A 116 -0.59 21.69 5.82
CA VAL A 116 -1.27 22.92 5.37
C VAL A 116 -1.97 22.70 4.02
N SER A 117 -1.31 22.04 3.09
CA SER A 117 -1.80 21.91 1.72
C SER A 117 -2.96 20.91 1.60
N ILE A 118 -2.90 19.78 2.30
CA ILE A 118 -4.01 18.82 2.35
C ILE A 118 -5.23 19.46 3.02
N ALA A 119 -5.03 20.17 4.13
CA ALA A 119 -6.12 20.86 4.81
C ALA A 119 -6.80 21.90 3.89
N GLU A 120 -6.03 22.69 3.13
CA GLU A 120 -6.56 23.66 2.19
C GLU A 120 -7.30 23.01 1.02
N VAL A 121 -6.75 21.92 0.46
CA VAL A 121 -7.45 21.18 -0.60
C VAL A 121 -8.75 20.58 -0.07
N LYS A 122 -8.75 19.92 1.08
CA LYS A 122 -9.96 19.31 1.66
C LYS A 122 -11.00 20.36 2.07
N ARG A 123 -10.59 21.60 2.38
CA ARG A 123 -11.51 22.71 2.62
C ARG A 123 -12.32 23.07 1.37
N GLN A 124 -11.73 22.99 0.17
CA GLN A 124 -12.39 23.30 -1.10
C GLN A 124 -13.00 22.05 -1.77
N TYR A 125 -12.34 20.91 -1.63
CA TYR A 125 -12.68 19.61 -2.24
C TYR A 125 -12.67 18.52 -1.16
N PRO A 126 -13.69 18.46 -0.28
CA PRO A 126 -13.66 17.64 0.94
C PRO A 126 -13.56 16.14 0.71
N ASN A 127 -13.94 15.67 -0.47
CA ASN A 127 -13.90 14.24 -0.83
C ASN A 127 -12.61 13.82 -1.54
N THR A 128 -11.62 14.71 -1.69
CA THR A 128 -10.35 14.37 -2.33
C THR A 128 -9.57 13.39 -1.46
N ILE A 129 -9.16 12.27 -2.03
CA ILE A 129 -8.35 11.23 -1.38
C ILE A 129 -6.87 11.47 -1.67
N PHE A 130 -6.04 11.42 -0.64
CA PHE A 130 -4.59 11.55 -0.74
C PHE A 130 -3.90 10.22 -0.46
N LEU A 131 -3.09 9.76 -1.41
CA LEU A 131 -2.26 8.55 -1.31
C LEU A 131 -0.79 8.94 -1.36
N ALA A 132 -0.05 8.69 -0.30
CA ALA A 132 1.39 8.95 -0.25
C ALA A 132 2.20 7.76 -0.78
N GLU A 133 3.11 8.01 -1.70
CA GLU A 133 4.25 7.13 -1.85
C GLU A 133 5.26 7.43 -0.75
N VAL A 134 5.46 6.45 0.13
CA VAL A 134 6.32 6.57 1.32
C VAL A 134 6.88 5.21 1.71
N TYR A 135 8.02 5.22 2.39
CA TYR A 135 8.74 4.02 2.78
C TYR A 135 9.30 4.13 4.20
N GLY A 136 9.38 2.98 4.90
CA GLY A 136 10.06 2.83 6.18
C GLY A 136 9.48 3.72 7.30
N SER A 137 10.35 4.40 8.04
CA SER A 137 9.97 5.17 9.23
C SER A 137 9.10 6.39 8.97
N TYR A 138 8.98 6.85 7.72
CA TYR A 138 8.20 8.05 7.36
C TYR A 138 6.70 7.78 7.18
N VAL A 139 6.27 6.52 7.24
CA VAL A 139 4.85 6.12 7.08
C VAL A 139 3.95 6.86 8.07
N ILE A 140 4.30 6.86 9.35
CA ILE A 140 3.51 7.54 10.39
C ILE A 140 3.51 9.06 10.21
N ASP A 141 4.62 9.64 9.77
CA ASP A 141 4.70 11.07 9.50
C ASP A 141 3.72 11.48 8.40
N MET A 142 3.58 10.70 7.34
CA MET A 142 2.61 11.00 6.27
C MET A 142 1.16 10.88 6.76
N ILE A 143 0.85 9.86 7.56
CA ILE A 143 -0.48 9.72 8.16
C ILE A 143 -0.82 10.93 9.04
N THR A 144 0.12 11.37 9.90
CA THR A 144 -0.09 12.50 10.79
C THR A 144 -0.20 13.83 10.06
N GLN A 145 0.41 13.96 8.88
CA GLN A 145 0.30 15.14 8.01
C GLN A 145 -0.98 15.17 7.16
N GLY A 146 -1.87 14.17 7.31
CA GLY A 146 -3.23 14.18 6.77
C GLY A 146 -3.47 13.35 5.53
N PHE A 147 -2.56 12.49 5.13
CA PHE A 147 -2.80 11.51 4.07
C PHE A 147 -3.87 10.50 4.48
N ASP A 148 -4.77 10.19 3.56
CA ASP A 148 -5.81 9.18 3.76
C ASP A 148 -5.24 7.77 3.65
N TYR A 149 -4.25 7.59 2.76
CA TYR A 149 -3.56 6.32 2.55
C TYR A 149 -2.07 6.50 2.29
N VAL A 150 -1.30 5.48 2.65
CA VAL A 150 0.16 5.41 2.50
C VAL A 150 0.56 4.06 1.91
N TYR A 151 1.60 4.00 1.09
CA TYR A 151 2.08 2.76 0.49
C TYR A 151 2.49 1.74 1.55
N ASP A 152 2.09 0.49 1.35
CA ASP A 152 2.52 -0.65 2.15
C ASP A 152 3.49 -1.55 1.37
N ARG A 153 4.69 -1.08 1.22
CA ARG A 153 5.77 -1.84 0.59
C ARG A 153 6.29 -2.97 1.48
N ASP A 154 6.17 -2.79 2.80
CA ASP A 154 6.72 -3.74 3.76
C ASP A 154 5.94 -5.06 3.78
N LEU A 155 4.60 -5.02 3.68
CA LEU A 155 3.81 -6.25 3.53
C LEU A 155 4.22 -7.03 2.28
N LEU A 156 4.39 -6.36 1.13
CA LEU A 156 4.86 -7.01 -0.09
C LEU A 156 6.23 -7.68 0.13
N THR A 157 7.15 -7.02 0.85
CA THR A 157 8.47 -7.57 1.19
C THR A 157 8.34 -8.84 2.03
N HIS A 158 7.54 -8.81 3.10
CA HIS A 158 7.33 -9.98 3.97
C HIS A 158 6.66 -11.14 3.22
N LEU A 159 5.68 -10.85 2.36
CA LEU A 159 5.04 -11.87 1.52
C LEU A 159 6.02 -12.50 0.52
N THR A 160 6.90 -11.71 -0.08
CA THR A 160 7.91 -12.22 -1.03
C THR A 160 9.01 -13.04 -0.34
N ASN A 161 9.34 -12.71 0.90
CA ASN A 161 10.25 -13.52 1.74
C ASN A 161 9.64 -14.88 2.10
N GLY A 162 8.31 -15.00 2.12
CA GLY A 162 7.59 -16.24 2.37
C GLY A 162 7.60 -16.70 3.84
N ASN A 163 7.94 -15.82 4.78
CA ASN A 163 7.97 -16.13 6.20
C ASN A 163 6.66 -15.72 6.88
N VAL A 164 5.85 -16.71 7.26
CA VAL A 164 4.54 -16.52 7.89
C VAL A 164 4.62 -15.75 9.21
N ASP A 165 5.66 -16.03 10.02
CA ASP A 165 5.83 -15.35 11.31
C ASP A 165 6.18 -13.88 11.14
N GLU A 166 6.97 -13.53 10.11
CA GLU A 166 7.23 -12.12 9.77
C GLU A 166 5.96 -11.40 9.32
N VAL A 167 5.15 -12.03 8.45
CA VAL A 167 3.87 -11.45 8.03
C VAL A 167 2.94 -11.27 9.23
N ARG A 168 2.84 -12.26 10.10
CA ARG A 168 2.03 -12.20 11.32
C ARG A 168 2.49 -11.08 12.24
N ALA A 169 3.79 -11.02 12.54
CA ALA A 169 4.37 -9.99 13.38
C ALA A 169 4.15 -8.58 12.80
N TYR A 170 4.29 -8.43 11.49
CA TYR A 170 4.03 -7.17 10.79
C TYR A 170 2.57 -6.71 10.94
N LEU A 171 1.60 -7.60 10.68
CA LEU A 171 0.18 -7.27 10.83
C LEU A 171 -0.17 -6.85 12.27
N TYR A 172 0.41 -7.51 13.29
CA TYR A 172 0.23 -7.08 14.68
C TYR A 172 0.89 -5.72 14.98
N SER A 173 2.08 -5.47 14.45
CA SER A 173 2.82 -4.22 14.71
C SER A 173 2.19 -2.99 14.05
N THR A 174 1.42 -3.20 12.98
CA THR A 174 0.76 -2.13 12.23
C THR A 174 -0.71 -1.94 12.58
N ALA A 175 -1.25 -2.73 13.52
CA ALA A 175 -2.68 -2.79 13.84
C ALA A 175 -3.33 -1.41 14.14
N GLU A 176 -2.58 -0.48 14.76
CA GLU A 176 -3.12 0.84 15.12
C GLU A 176 -3.36 1.75 13.90
N TYR A 177 -2.67 1.52 12.79
CA TYR A 177 -2.74 2.36 11.58
C TYR A 177 -2.95 1.58 10.27
N GLU A 178 -3.26 0.30 10.35
CA GLU A 178 -3.43 -0.57 9.17
C GLU A 178 -4.55 -0.10 8.22
N GLN A 179 -5.54 0.62 8.71
CA GLN A 179 -6.60 1.21 7.91
C GLN A 179 -6.11 2.25 6.89
N TYR A 180 -4.96 2.86 7.15
CA TYR A 180 -4.32 3.84 6.27
C TYR A 180 -3.40 3.20 5.22
N MET A 181 -3.15 1.90 5.30
CA MET A 181 -2.24 1.20 4.41
C MET A 181 -2.86 0.96 3.02
N ALA A 182 -2.15 1.33 1.96
CA ALA A 182 -2.49 0.95 0.60
C ALA A 182 -1.78 -0.37 0.26
N ARG A 183 -2.55 -1.46 0.26
CA ARG A 183 -2.07 -2.83 0.06
C ARG A 183 -1.95 -3.14 -1.43
N PHE A 184 -0.76 -3.51 -1.88
CA PHE A 184 -0.50 -3.90 -3.27
C PHE A 184 0.50 -5.04 -3.36
N LEU A 185 0.44 -5.78 -4.47
CA LEU A 185 1.42 -6.82 -4.81
C LEU A 185 2.33 -6.40 -5.98
N GLU A 186 1.94 -5.37 -6.69
CA GLU A 186 2.69 -4.76 -7.79
C GLU A 186 2.22 -3.31 -8.00
N ASN A 187 3.08 -2.49 -8.59
CA ASN A 187 2.76 -1.17 -9.07
C ASN A 187 3.63 -0.83 -10.29
N HIS A 188 3.63 0.43 -10.76
CA HIS A 188 4.38 0.84 -11.94
C HIS A 188 5.91 0.86 -11.73
N ASP A 189 6.39 0.96 -10.48
CA ASP A 189 7.82 0.97 -10.15
C ASP A 189 8.36 -0.42 -9.79
N GLU A 190 7.48 -1.31 -9.34
CA GLU A 190 7.84 -2.64 -8.92
C GLU A 190 7.77 -3.66 -10.07
N ASN A 191 8.38 -4.81 -9.84
CA ASN A 191 8.15 -5.95 -10.72
C ASN A 191 6.69 -6.41 -10.65
N ARG A 192 6.21 -7.10 -11.68
CA ARG A 192 4.92 -7.77 -11.63
C ARG A 192 4.87 -8.79 -10.49
N ALA A 193 3.72 -8.94 -9.84
CA ALA A 193 3.52 -9.87 -8.74
C ALA A 193 3.92 -11.30 -9.12
N ALA A 194 3.52 -11.78 -10.30
CA ALA A 194 3.91 -13.10 -10.79
C ALA A 194 5.43 -13.28 -10.80
N SER A 195 6.19 -12.25 -11.20
CA SER A 195 7.65 -12.29 -11.20
C SER A 195 8.25 -12.31 -9.79
N PHE A 196 7.72 -11.50 -8.87
CA PHE A 196 8.11 -11.52 -7.46
C PHE A 196 7.94 -12.91 -6.83
N PHE A 197 6.81 -13.56 -7.11
CA PHE A 197 6.51 -14.90 -6.60
C PHE A 197 7.02 -16.03 -7.51
N LYS A 198 8.16 -15.80 -8.19
CA LYS A 198 8.89 -16.81 -8.98
C LYS A 198 8.04 -17.47 -10.06
N ASN A 199 7.10 -16.73 -10.65
CA ASN A 199 6.14 -17.20 -11.65
C ASN A 199 5.25 -18.37 -11.16
N ARG A 200 4.98 -18.45 -9.86
CA ARG A 200 4.08 -19.43 -9.24
C ARG A 200 2.75 -18.76 -8.91
N THR A 201 1.77 -18.99 -9.77
CA THR A 201 0.42 -18.38 -9.66
C THR A 201 -0.25 -18.71 -8.32
N THR A 202 -0.06 -19.91 -7.77
CA THR A 202 -0.59 -20.29 -6.45
C THR A 202 -0.08 -19.42 -5.32
N ILE A 203 1.23 -19.09 -5.30
CA ILE A 203 1.81 -18.22 -4.27
C ILE A 203 1.27 -16.79 -4.44
N THR A 204 1.23 -16.28 -5.69
CA THR A 204 0.67 -14.96 -6.00
C THR A 204 -0.78 -14.86 -5.53
N ASN A 205 -1.58 -15.88 -5.76
CA ASN A 205 -2.98 -15.93 -5.34
C ASN A 205 -3.13 -15.96 -3.81
N ALA A 206 -2.29 -16.73 -3.09
CA ALA A 206 -2.29 -16.74 -1.63
C ALA A 206 -1.86 -15.38 -1.05
N ALA A 207 -0.84 -14.74 -1.64
CA ALA A 207 -0.43 -13.39 -1.27
C ALA A 207 -1.56 -12.37 -1.51
N ALA A 208 -2.33 -12.51 -2.60
CA ALA A 208 -3.48 -11.66 -2.90
C ALA A 208 -4.61 -11.86 -1.87
N LEU A 209 -4.87 -13.10 -1.44
CA LEU A 209 -5.81 -13.35 -0.34
C LEU A 209 -5.41 -12.59 0.92
N ILE A 210 -4.13 -12.61 1.28
CA ILE A 210 -3.64 -11.87 2.44
C ILE A 210 -3.79 -10.36 2.19
N ALA A 211 -3.13 -9.83 1.17
CA ALA A 211 -3.05 -8.39 0.94
C ALA A 211 -4.42 -7.71 0.76
N TYR A 212 -5.39 -8.40 0.14
CA TYR A 212 -6.68 -7.80 -0.21
C TYR A 212 -7.84 -8.15 0.74
N THR A 213 -7.57 -8.90 1.80
CA THR A 213 -8.56 -9.17 2.85
C THR A 213 -8.14 -8.72 4.24
N VAL A 214 -6.95 -8.16 4.43
CA VAL A 214 -6.57 -7.38 5.62
C VAL A 214 -7.02 -5.92 5.47
N PRO A 215 -7.06 -5.11 6.54
CA PRO A 215 -7.47 -3.71 6.47
C PRO A 215 -6.62 -2.86 5.54
N GLY A 216 -7.19 -1.76 5.07
CA GLY A 216 -6.55 -0.77 4.22
C GLY A 216 -7.14 -0.68 2.81
N MET A 217 -6.57 0.20 2.01
CA MET A 217 -6.95 0.39 0.61
C MET A 217 -6.38 -0.74 -0.26
N ARG A 218 -7.21 -1.31 -1.12
CA ARG A 218 -6.75 -2.28 -2.13
C ARG A 218 -6.24 -1.53 -3.33
N PHE A 219 -4.93 -1.50 -3.49
CA PHE A 219 -4.27 -0.86 -4.60
C PHE A 219 -3.98 -1.92 -5.69
N LEU A 220 -4.74 -1.86 -6.77
CA LEU A 220 -4.70 -2.81 -7.88
C LEU A 220 -4.07 -2.11 -9.10
N PHE A 221 -2.92 -2.59 -9.53
CA PHE A 221 -2.24 -2.04 -10.69
C PHE A 221 -2.92 -2.51 -11.99
N GLN A 222 -2.75 -1.76 -13.08
CA GLN A 222 -3.35 -2.09 -14.38
C GLN A 222 -2.98 -3.52 -14.82
N ASP A 223 -4.01 -4.29 -15.22
CA ASP A 223 -3.89 -5.65 -15.74
C ASP A 223 -3.35 -6.70 -14.74
N PHE A 224 -3.29 -6.37 -13.43
CA PHE A 224 -2.84 -7.27 -12.37
C PHE A 224 -3.54 -8.63 -12.40
N GLN A 225 -4.82 -8.67 -12.79
CA GLN A 225 -5.65 -9.88 -12.84
C GLN A 225 -5.24 -10.86 -13.94
N PHE A 226 -4.36 -10.46 -14.86
CA PHE A 226 -3.93 -11.30 -15.96
C PHE A 226 -2.65 -12.10 -15.66
N GLY A 227 -2.03 -11.86 -14.51
CA GLY A 227 -0.83 -12.59 -14.10
C GLY A 227 0.38 -12.35 -15.00
N TYR A 228 0.50 -11.15 -15.56
CA TYR A 228 1.64 -10.76 -16.39
C TYR A 228 2.94 -10.79 -15.60
N LYS A 229 4.05 -11.08 -16.28
CA LYS A 229 5.38 -11.31 -15.69
C LYS A 229 6.38 -10.20 -16.01
N PHE A 230 6.21 -9.55 -17.16
CA PHE A 230 7.12 -8.49 -17.58
C PHE A 230 6.73 -7.17 -16.93
N LYS A 231 7.71 -6.52 -16.28
CA LYS A 231 7.54 -5.17 -15.74
C LYS A 231 7.11 -4.22 -16.86
N LEU A 232 6.10 -3.41 -16.58
CA LEU A 232 5.71 -2.34 -17.49
C LEU A 232 6.76 -1.21 -17.44
N GLU A 233 7.35 -0.90 -18.57
CA GLU A 233 8.29 0.23 -18.69
C GLU A 233 7.50 1.53 -18.85
N VAL A 234 7.38 2.30 -17.77
CA VAL A 234 6.54 3.51 -17.71
C VAL A 234 7.01 4.63 -18.65
N HIS A 235 8.29 4.64 -19.02
CA HIS A 235 8.84 5.61 -19.97
C HIS A 235 8.60 5.23 -21.44
N LEU A 236 8.10 4.04 -21.73
CA LEU A 236 7.78 3.58 -23.08
C LEU A 236 6.26 3.66 -23.34
N ARG A 237 5.87 4.04 -24.55
CA ARG A 237 4.45 4.11 -24.96
C ARG A 237 3.85 2.75 -25.36
N ARG A 238 4.51 1.66 -25.05
CA ARG A 238 4.10 0.29 -25.43
C ARG A 238 4.58 -0.70 -24.39
N SER A 239 3.80 -1.74 -24.19
CA SER A 239 4.13 -2.91 -23.38
C SER A 239 4.43 -4.11 -24.27
N TYR A 240 4.99 -5.14 -23.67
CA TYR A 240 5.10 -6.45 -24.30
C TYR A 240 3.73 -7.10 -24.49
N ASP A 241 3.55 -7.80 -25.60
CA ASP A 241 2.40 -8.69 -25.78
C ASP A 241 2.67 -9.98 -25.00
N GLU A 242 1.88 -10.21 -23.98
CA GLU A 242 2.07 -11.33 -23.05
C GLU A 242 0.74 -12.09 -22.86
N PRO A 243 0.76 -13.44 -22.95
CA PRO A 243 -0.47 -14.23 -22.77
C PRO A 243 -0.95 -14.14 -21.32
N LYS A 244 -2.27 -14.05 -21.15
CA LYS A 244 -2.93 -14.05 -19.85
C LYS A 244 -2.77 -15.42 -19.17
N ASP A 245 -2.42 -15.42 -17.90
CA ASP A 245 -2.47 -16.61 -17.07
C ASP A 245 -3.93 -16.94 -16.71
N GLN A 246 -4.45 -18.03 -17.25
CA GLN A 246 -5.85 -18.42 -17.09
C GLN A 246 -6.19 -18.82 -15.64
N GLU A 247 -5.23 -19.27 -14.86
CA GLU A 247 -5.41 -19.56 -13.44
C GLU A 247 -5.57 -18.26 -12.63
N ALA A 248 -4.72 -17.27 -12.89
CA ALA A 248 -4.84 -15.94 -12.29
C ALA A 248 -6.18 -15.29 -12.67
N VAL A 249 -6.58 -15.32 -13.95
CA VAL A 249 -7.87 -14.75 -14.39
C VAL A 249 -9.01 -15.37 -13.62
N LYS A 250 -9.10 -16.71 -13.56
CA LYS A 250 -10.15 -17.42 -12.83
C LYS A 250 -10.17 -17.11 -11.34
N PHE A 251 -8.99 -16.94 -10.74
CA PHE A 251 -8.87 -16.54 -9.35
C PHE A 251 -9.48 -15.16 -9.12
N TYR A 252 -9.05 -14.15 -9.86
CA TYR A 252 -9.54 -12.79 -9.67
C TYR A 252 -11.01 -12.61 -10.05
N GLU A 253 -11.53 -13.33 -11.06
CA GLU A 253 -12.96 -13.34 -11.38
C GLU A 253 -13.81 -13.77 -10.18
N LYS A 254 -13.35 -14.76 -9.40
CA LYS A 254 -14.05 -15.24 -8.21
C LYS A 254 -13.85 -14.35 -6.99
N TYR A 255 -12.61 -13.91 -6.74
CA TYR A 255 -12.24 -13.25 -5.48
C TYR A 255 -12.45 -11.74 -5.49
N LEU A 256 -12.36 -11.06 -6.64
CA LEU A 256 -12.55 -9.61 -6.70
C LEU A 256 -13.89 -9.14 -6.12
N PRO A 257 -15.03 -9.78 -6.43
CA PRO A 257 -16.31 -9.41 -5.81
C PRO A 257 -16.30 -9.60 -4.29
N ILE A 258 -15.55 -10.59 -3.77
CA ILE A 258 -15.41 -10.83 -2.34
C ILE A 258 -14.54 -9.73 -1.73
N PHE A 259 -13.36 -9.46 -2.28
CA PHE A 259 -12.43 -8.43 -1.78
C PHE A 259 -13.04 -7.03 -1.72
N THR A 260 -13.98 -6.73 -2.62
CA THR A 260 -14.63 -5.43 -2.72
C THR A 260 -15.97 -5.35 -1.96
N SER A 261 -16.36 -6.40 -1.22
CA SER A 261 -17.58 -6.40 -0.41
C SER A 261 -17.46 -5.47 0.80
N ASP A 262 -18.60 -4.97 1.28
CA ASP A 262 -18.65 -3.97 2.34
C ASP A 262 -18.08 -4.46 3.67
N VAL A 263 -18.17 -5.75 3.95
CA VAL A 263 -17.59 -6.34 5.16
C VAL A 263 -16.07 -6.15 5.23
N PHE A 264 -15.37 -6.25 4.09
CA PHE A 264 -13.93 -6.00 4.03
C PHE A 264 -13.54 -4.52 3.89
N LYS A 265 -14.51 -3.62 3.70
CA LYS A 265 -14.27 -2.17 3.59
C LYS A 265 -14.54 -1.44 4.91
N TYR A 266 -15.66 -1.79 5.55
CA TYR A 266 -16.23 -1.04 6.65
C TYR A 266 -16.34 -1.84 7.93
N GLY A 267 -16.01 -3.14 7.90
CA GLY A 267 -16.13 -4.04 9.04
C GLY A 267 -15.05 -3.85 10.09
N GLU A 268 -15.29 -4.45 11.22
CA GLU A 268 -14.31 -4.60 12.30
C GLU A 268 -13.43 -5.81 12.00
N PHE A 269 -12.13 -5.63 12.08
CA PHE A 269 -11.10 -6.65 11.81
C PHE A 269 -10.51 -7.17 13.12
N GLU A 270 -10.25 -8.48 13.16
CA GLU A 270 -9.56 -9.11 14.30
C GLU A 270 -8.76 -10.33 13.82
N MET A 271 -7.47 -10.39 14.19
CA MET A 271 -6.68 -11.61 14.04
C MET A 271 -7.23 -12.69 14.98
N VAL A 272 -7.34 -13.93 14.50
CA VAL A 272 -7.87 -15.04 15.30
C VAL A 272 -6.79 -16.05 15.69
N GLU A 273 -7.01 -16.72 16.83
CA GLU A 273 -6.11 -17.77 17.31
C GLU A 273 -6.17 -19.00 16.40
N ILE A 274 -5.00 -19.56 16.10
CA ILE A 274 -4.85 -20.78 15.32
C ILE A 274 -4.17 -21.83 16.21
N LYS A 275 -4.70 -23.06 16.24
CA LYS A 275 -4.19 -24.19 17.01
C LYS A 275 -3.83 -25.36 16.10
N GLY A 276 -3.01 -26.26 16.59
CA GLY A 276 -2.52 -27.46 15.89
C GLY A 276 -1.04 -27.38 15.55
N ASP A 277 -0.49 -28.51 15.14
CA ASP A 277 0.95 -28.66 14.89
C ASP A 277 1.42 -27.83 13.68
N ASP A 278 0.54 -27.60 12.71
CA ASP A 278 0.82 -26.81 11.52
C ASP A 278 0.45 -25.32 11.66
N ALA A 279 0.02 -24.85 12.85
CA ALA A 279 -0.46 -23.46 13.05
C ALA A 279 0.54 -22.38 12.59
N PHE A 280 1.83 -22.68 12.62
CA PHE A 280 2.89 -21.76 12.19
C PHE A 280 2.88 -21.47 10.68
N THR A 281 2.20 -22.30 9.86
CA THR A 281 2.08 -22.09 8.39
C THR A 281 0.86 -21.27 8.00
N PHE A 282 0.00 -20.96 8.95
CA PHE A 282 -1.28 -20.31 8.71
C PHE A 282 -1.33 -18.86 9.18
N LEU A 283 -2.13 -18.09 8.45
CA LEU A 283 -2.63 -16.79 8.87
C LEU A 283 -4.17 -16.85 8.87
N ALA A 284 -4.81 -16.28 9.90
CA ALA A 284 -6.27 -16.22 9.93
C ALA A 284 -6.74 -14.95 10.65
N TRP A 285 -7.85 -14.42 10.17
CA TRP A 285 -8.52 -13.25 10.73
C TRP A 285 -10.01 -13.31 10.45
N LYS A 286 -10.77 -12.52 11.20
CA LYS A 286 -12.20 -12.35 10.99
C LYS A 286 -12.56 -10.90 10.74
N TRP A 287 -13.72 -10.73 10.11
CA TRP A 287 -14.38 -9.47 9.87
C TRP A 287 -15.83 -9.53 10.29
N LYS A 288 -16.33 -8.39 10.82
CA LYS A 288 -17.73 -8.23 11.16
C LYS A 288 -18.22 -6.86 10.67
N TYR A 289 -19.30 -6.87 9.91
CA TYR A 289 -20.00 -5.66 9.45
C TYR A 289 -21.51 -5.90 9.51
N GLU A 290 -22.21 -5.15 10.36
CA GLU A 290 -23.64 -5.37 10.63
C GLU A 290 -23.93 -6.82 11.03
N MET A 291 -24.71 -7.54 10.19
CA MET A 291 -25.02 -8.95 10.41
C MET A 291 -24.08 -9.90 9.64
N GLU A 292 -23.18 -9.35 8.83
CA GLU A 292 -22.24 -10.14 8.06
C GLU A 292 -20.98 -10.44 8.84
N LYS A 293 -20.60 -11.71 8.89
CA LYS A 293 -19.36 -12.17 9.50
C LYS A 293 -18.57 -12.99 8.47
N ARG A 294 -17.26 -12.78 8.44
CA ARG A 294 -16.33 -13.53 7.58
C ARG A 294 -15.14 -14.00 8.43
N VAL A 295 -14.66 -15.19 8.13
CA VAL A 295 -13.35 -15.65 8.58
C VAL A 295 -12.54 -16.06 7.37
N VAL A 296 -11.30 -15.59 7.31
CA VAL A 296 -10.33 -15.90 6.26
C VAL A 296 -9.23 -16.73 6.88
N VAL A 297 -8.85 -17.82 6.22
CA VAL A 297 -7.78 -18.72 6.62
C VAL A 297 -6.87 -18.95 5.43
N VAL A 298 -5.59 -18.68 5.57
CA VAL A 298 -4.61 -18.83 4.47
C VAL A 298 -3.47 -19.72 4.94
N ASN A 299 -3.22 -20.81 4.21
CA ASN A 299 -2.02 -21.61 4.31
C ASN A 299 -0.95 -21.00 3.38
N PHE A 300 0.12 -20.46 3.94
CA PHE A 300 1.21 -19.84 3.18
C PHE A 300 2.47 -20.72 3.16
N ASP A 301 2.29 -22.04 3.20
CA ASP A 301 3.30 -23.10 3.00
C ASP A 301 3.02 -23.84 1.69
N GLU A 302 4.02 -24.53 1.15
CA GLU A 302 3.87 -25.26 -0.12
C GLU A 302 3.07 -26.55 -0.03
N ASN A 303 2.96 -27.13 1.17
CA ASN A 303 2.27 -28.38 1.38
C ASN A 303 0.83 -28.16 1.86
N GLN A 304 -0.01 -29.15 1.64
CA GLN A 304 -1.31 -29.20 2.29
C GLN A 304 -1.10 -29.33 3.81
N ARG A 305 -1.78 -28.49 4.58
CA ARG A 305 -1.68 -28.40 6.04
C ARG A 305 -3.06 -28.37 6.67
N GLU A 306 -3.11 -28.61 7.96
CA GLU A 306 -4.34 -28.58 8.74
C GLU A 306 -4.17 -27.77 10.01
N CYS A 307 -5.28 -27.14 10.44
CA CYS A 307 -5.29 -26.39 11.69
C CYS A 307 -6.71 -26.25 12.26
N PHE A 308 -6.79 -25.72 13.46
CA PHE A 308 -8.04 -25.32 14.11
C PHE A 308 -8.06 -23.80 14.23
N VAL A 309 -9.13 -23.16 13.73
CA VAL A 309 -9.30 -21.70 13.75
C VAL A 309 -10.34 -21.34 14.81
N VAL A 310 -9.92 -20.66 15.88
CA VAL A 310 -10.78 -20.32 17.03
C VAL A 310 -11.61 -19.09 16.69
N ILE A 311 -12.92 -19.23 16.63
CA ILE A 311 -13.85 -18.15 16.28
C ILE A 311 -14.79 -17.92 17.48
N LYS A 312 -14.39 -17.05 18.40
CA LYS A 312 -15.03 -16.86 19.71
C LYS A 312 -16.49 -16.41 19.64
N ASP A 313 -16.89 -15.76 18.55
CA ASP A 313 -18.25 -15.26 18.33
C ASP A 313 -19.06 -16.11 17.32
N ALA A 314 -18.59 -17.31 16.97
CA ALA A 314 -19.30 -18.23 16.09
C ALA A 314 -20.57 -18.76 16.76
N GLY A 315 -21.74 -18.63 16.10
CA GLY A 315 -23.03 -19.09 16.62
C GLY A 315 -23.39 -18.48 17.96
N GLU A 316 -23.08 -17.20 18.18
CA GLU A 316 -23.33 -16.49 19.43
C GLU A 316 -24.79 -16.62 19.86
N GLY A 317 -25.03 -17.17 21.06
CA GLY A 317 -26.36 -17.45 21.58
C GLY A 317 -27.10 -18.64 20.97
N LYS A 318 -26.44 -19.43 20.12
CA LYS A 318 -26.99 -20.63 19.47
C LYS A 318 -26.16 -21.87 19.83
N GLU A 319 -26.81 -23.04 19.79
CA GLU A 319 -26.16 -24.32 20.04
C GLU A 319 -25.22 -24.70 18.87
N GLU A 320 -25.64 -24.36 17.65
CA GLU A 320 -24.92 -24.66 16.41
C GLU A 320 -24.64 -23.39 15.59
N VAL A 321 -23.51 -23.37 14.91
CA VAL A 321 -23.12 -22.38 13.91
C VAL A 321 -23.19 -22.97 12.51
N GLU A 322 -23.88 -22.27 11.61
CA GLU A 322 -23.86 -22.58 10.18
C GLU A 322 -22.78 -21.74 9.51
N MET A 323 -21.93 -22.39 8.75
CA MET A 323 -20.85 -21.77 8.01
C MET A 323 -20.91 -22.17 6.53
N GLN A 324 -20.58 -21.24 5.65
CA GLN A 324 -20.50 -21.52 4.22
C GLN A 324 -19.16 -21.05 3.68
N GLU A 325 -18.39 -21.96 3.07
CA GLU A 325 -17.19 -21.60 2.33
C GLU A 325 -17.60 -20.90 1.02
N MET A 326 -17.11 -19.67 0.82
CA MET A 326 -17.67 -18.76 -0.19
C MET A 326 -17.37 -19.17 -1.64
N LEU A 327 -16.27 -19.90 -1.87
CA LEU A 327 -15.83 -20.22 -3.23
C LEU A 327 -16.40 -21.55 -3.73
N SER A 328 -16.44 -22.54 -2.86
CA SER A 328 -17.01 -23.86 -3.15
C SER A 328 -18.51 -23.92 -2.93
N GLY A 329 -19.03 -22.99 -2.11
CA GLY A 329 -20.43 -23.01 -1.67
C GLY A 329 -20.76 -24.11 -0.65
N VAL A 330 -19.74 -24.85 -0.17
CA VAL A 330 -19.92 -25.93 0.80
C VAL A 330 -20.44 -25.35 2.11
N LYS A 331 -21.55 -25.90 2.60
CA LYS A 331 -22.13 -25.55 3.90
C LYS A 331 -21.75 -26.61 4.92
N ILE A 332 -21.41 -26.16 6.11
CA ILE A 332 -21.08 -26.98 7.27
C ILE A 332 -21.84 -26.48 8.49
N THR A 333 -22.23 -27.39 9.35
CA THR A 333 -22.78 -27.08 10.67
C THR A 333 -21.88 -27.67 11.74
N ARG A 334 -21.58 -26.89 12.78
CA ARG A 334 -20.74 -27.30 13.91
C ARG A 334 -21.38 -26.83 15.21
N LYS A 335 -21.03 -27.46 16.31
CA LYS A 335 -21.39 -26.95 17.65
C LYS A 335 -20.69 -25.61 17.89
N SER A 336 -21.44 -24.59 18.28
CA SER A 336 -20.88 -23.25 18.53
C SER A 336 -19.73 -23.29 19.54
N LYS A 337 -19.91 -24.03 20.65
CA LYS A 337 -18.92 -24.19 21.70
C LYS A 337 -17.61 -24.83 21.19
N GLU A 338 -17.71 -25.84 20.32
CA GLU A 338 -16.53 -26.49 19.69
C GLU A 338 -15.70 -25.48 18.89
N VAL A 339 -16.38 -24.68 18.03
CA VAL A 339 -15.70 -23.68 17.20
C VAL A 339 -15.12 -22.53 18.03
N GLN A 340 -15.78 -22.18 19.13
CA GLN A 340 -15.36 -21.11 20.05
C GLN A 340 -14.18 -21.50 20.93
N GLU A 341 -14.07 -22.76 21.36
CA GLU A 341 -13.06 -23.23 22.32
C GLU A 341 -11.93 -24.03 21.65
N GLU A 342 -12.26 -24.99 20.79
CA GLU A 342 -11.29 -25.87 20.12
C GLU A 342 -10.88 -25.29 18.78
N GLY A 343 -11.82 -24.71 18.05
CA GLY A 343 -11.65 -24.10 16.73
C GLY A 343 -12.33 -24.89 15.60
N LEU A 344 -12.57 -24.22 14.49
CA LEU A 344 -12.99 -24.83 13.25
C LEU A 344 -11.81 -25.62 12.62
N PHE A 345 -11.95 -26.94 12.54
CA PHE A 345 -10.97 -27.77 11.82
C PHE A 345 -11.04 -27.52 10.32
N VAL A 346 -9.89 -27.20 9.71
CA VAL A 346 -9.73 -27.00 8.26
C VAL A 346 -8.51 -27.70 7.73
N ILE A 347 -8.61 -28.19 6.49
CA ILE A 347 -7.48 -28.72 5.70
C ILE A 347 -7.36 -27.81 4.49
N VAL A 348 -6.21 -27.17 4.32
CA VAL A 348 -5.98 -26.18 3.27
C VAL A 348 -4.80 -26.60 2.41
N ARG A 349 -4.98 -26.60 1.10
CA ARG A 349 -3.90 -26.88 0.14
C ARG A 349 -2.76 -25.89 0.30
N GLY A 350 -1.57 -26.26 -0.15
CA GLY A 350 -0.43 -25.35 -0.17
C GLY A 350 -0.70 -24.11 -1.00
N TYR A 351 -0.26 -22.97 -0.49
CA TYR A 351 -0.48 -21.64 -1.05
C TYR A 351 -1.93 -21.41 -1.49
N SER A 352 -2.84 -21.60 -0.56
CA SER A 352 -4.29 -21.45 -0.78
C SER A 352 -4.96 -20.91 0.47
N GLY A 353 -6.22 -20.54 0.36
CA GLY A 353 -7.01 -20.10 1.49
C GLY A 353 -8.49 -20.40 1.32
N MET A 354 -9.22 -20.21 2.40
CA MET A 354 -10.66 -20.37 2.52
C MET A 354 -11.27 -19.10 3.12
N ILE A 355 -12.45 -18.75 2.65
CA ILE A 355 -13.24 -17.64 3.22
C ILE A 355 -14.61 -18.18 3.58
N PHE A 356 -14.94 -18.17 4.86
CA PHE A 356 -16.24 -18.61 5.33
C PHE A 356 -17.13 -17.42 5.72
N THR A 357 -18.40 -17.50 5.39
CA THR A 357 -19.44 -16.74 6.08
C THR A 357 -19.94 -17.58 7.27
N TYR A 358 -20.33 -16.93 8.35
CA TYR A 358 -20.89 -17.61 9.52
C TYR A 358 -21.89 -16.71 10.26
N ASN A 359 -22.72 -17.32 11.11
CA ASN A 359 -23.76 -16.64 11.90
C ASN A 359 -23.43 -16.64 13.41
#